data_27dfa426f5bd0b174ff3c0598b40b626
#
_entry.id   27dfa426f5bd0b174ff3c0598b40b626
#
_cell.length_a   1.000
_cell.length_b   1.000
_cell.length_c   1.000
_cell.angle_alpha   90.00
_cell.angle_beta   90.00
_cell.angle_gamma   90.00
#
_symmetry.space_group_name_H-M   'P 1'
#
loop_
_entity.id
_entity.type
_entity.pdbx_description
1 polymer ?
#
loop_
_entity_poly.entity_id
_entity_poly.type
_entity_poly.pdbx_seq_one_letter_code
_entity_poly.pdbx_strand_id
1 'polypeptide(L)'
;MKFNIIFTPGIVKYLRLFTLSLLKYSSCSFRLISNGCSQEEDVMLTSFCEIDTKLEYYKLPFEGLVEHSVAITHLQGIEDGDYFCFMDPDIIASGDFIVQFKPLLEQYSGVFSGTVIWLDKAGQTLSHTEKIMGGRFNITEYGLCLGSTFFAIYNNKILSNYLENTLITFDKYNSWENIPTDCQAKLIQSNLKMQRYDTAKVLNILMQRDGEKFIFRHSHHLYHIGGLSSLLVGPLSKVKQRGFIRGLNKISSRKYLKQIITRRSITQTKYIRRDVADYFTTILKALFEGKKLPPKFRIQDQKISQDMETARQLIVQMFDEYHHLLNL
;
A
#
# COMPACT_ATOMS: atom_id res chain seq x y z
N MET A 1 -16.56 -10.28 -4.65
CA MET A 1 -15.49 -9.26 -4.78
C MET A 1 -14.19 -9.95 -4.41
N LYS A 2 -13.16 -9.87 -5.27
CA LYS A 2 -11.85 -10.51 -5.11
C LYS A 2 -10.77 -9.44 -5.00
N PHE A 3 -9.99 -9.44 -3.93
CA PHE A 3 -8.86 -8.52 -3.74
C PHE A 3 -7.54 -9.18 -4.11
N ASN A 4 -6.74 -8.50 -4.92
CA ASN A 4 -5.38 -8.89 -5.22
C ASN A 4 -4.45 -8.32 -4.14
N ILE A 5 -3.64 -9.20 -3.50
CA ILE A 5 -2.65 -8.85 -2.47
C ILE A 5 -1.28 -9.25 -2.99
N ILE A 6 -0.41 -8.27 -3.25
CA ILE A 6 0.89 -8.51 -3.88
C ILE A 6 1.96 -8.75 -2.82
N PHE A 7 2.51 -9.97 -2.83
CA PHE A 7 3.65 -10.37 -1.99
C PHE A 7 4.95 -10.24 -2.78
N THR A 8 5.98 -9.76 -2.10
CA THR A 8 7.33 -9.62 -2.63
C THR A 8 8.31 -10.47 -1.82
N PRO A 9 9.53 -10.76 -2.30
CA PRO A 9 10.49 -11.60 -1.59
C PRO A 9 10.75 -11.14 -0.15
N GLY A 10 10.79 -12.08 0.79
CA GLY A 10 11.11 -11.85 2.20
C GLY A 10 9.95 -11.46 3.10
N ILE A 11 8.73 -11.25 2.55
CA ILE A 11 7.58 -10.82 3.36
C ILE A 11 6.54 -11.91 3.61
N VAL A 12 6.50 -12.95 2.77
CA VAL A 12 5.46 -13.99 2.77
C VAL A 12 5.29 -14.60 4.15
N LYS A 13 6.39 -15.04 4.77
CA LYS A 13 6.38 -15.67 6.10
C LYS A 13 5.58 -14.85 7.12
N TYR A 14 5.71 -13.54 7.10
CA TYR A 14 5.15 -12.65 8.13
C TYR A 14 3.80 -12.06 7.74
N LEU A 15 3.65 -11.63 6.48
CA LEU A 15 2.48 -10.82 6.11
C LEU A 15 1.25 -11.64 5.71
N ARG A 16 1.38 -12.95 5.43
CA ARG A 16 0.21 -13.82 5.25
C ARG A 16 -0.69 -13.88 6.48
N LEU A 17 -0.16 -13.60 7.69
CA LEU A 17 -0.94 -13.43 8.91
C LEU A 17 -2.04 -12.35 8.76
N PHE A 18 -1.75 -11.26 8.05
CA PHE A 18 -2.70 -10.17 7.86
C PHE A 18 -3.91 -10.60 7.02
N THR A 19 -3.70 -11.48 6.03
CA THR A 19 -4.78 -12.05 5.21
C THR A 19 -5.80 -12.82 6.05
N LEU A 20 -5.37 -13.49 7.13
CA LEU A 20 -6.29 -14.19 8.04
C LEU A 20 -7.30 -13.25 8.68
N SER A 21 -6.88 -12.03 9.05
CA SER A 21 -7.81 -11.04 9.58
C SER A 21 -8.83 -10.58 8.53
N LEU A 22 -8.39 -10.44 7.27
CA LEU A 22 -9.27 -10.07 6.16
C LEU A 22 -10.30 -11.16 5.87
N LEU A 23 -9.90 -12.43 5.89
CA LEU A 23 -10.80 -13.60 5.77
C LEU A 23 -11.81 -13.65 6.91
N LYS A 24 -11.36 -13.45 8.15
CA LYS A 24 -12.19 -13.50 9.35
C LYS A 24 -13.30 -12.46 9.33
N TYR A 25 -13.01 -11.27 8.82
CA TYR A 25 -13.89 -10.10 8.93
C TYR A 25 -14.54 -9.68 7.60
N SER A 26 -14.46 -10.50 6.54
CA SER A 26 -15.16 -10.18 5.29
C SER A 26 -15.65 -11.41 4.54
N SER A 27 -16.64 -11.18 3.67
CA SER A 27 -17.10 -12.17 2.70
C SER A 27 -16.30 -12.16 1.39
N CYS A 28 -15.22 -11.39 1.30
CA CYS A 28 -14.41 -11.26 0.11
C CYS A 28 -13.52 -12.48 -0.12
N SER A 29 -13.13 -12.68 -1.37
CA SER A 29 -12.05 -13.58 -1.77
C SER A 29 -10.76 -12.79 -1.92
N PHE A 30 -9.61 -13.47 -1.79
CA PHE A 30 -8.30 -12.86 -1.90
C PHE A 30 -7.41 -13.68 -2.81
N ARG A 31 -6.84 -13.02 -3.83
CA ARG A 31 -5.82 -13.61 -4.68
C ARG A 31 -4.46 -13.15 -4.18
N LEU A 32 -3.66 -14.09 -3.69
CA LEU A 32 -2.32 -13.86 -3.18
C LEU A 32 -1.32 -13.93 -4.32
N ILE A 33 -0.73 -12.80 -4.65
CA ILE A 33 0.09 -12.62 -5.84
C ILE A 33 1.56 -12.78 -5.47
N SER A 34 2.24 -13.76 -6.06
CA SER A 34 3.69 -13.87 -5.99
C SER A 34 4.33 -12.94 -7.03
N ASN A 35 5.03 -11.92 -6.57
CA ASN A 35 5.81 -10.98 -7.39
C ASN A 35 7.31 -11.17 -7.13
N GLY A 36 7.91 -12.12 -7.84
CA GLY A 36 9.33 -12.44 -7.75
C GLY A 36 9.74 -13.13 -6.44
N CYS A 37 8.80 -13.75 -5.73
CA CYS A 37 9.07 -14.56 -4.54
C CYS A 37 9.97 -15.76 -4.86
N SER A 38 10.66 -16.29 -3.85
CA SER A 38 11.44 -17.51 -3.97
C SER A 38 10.52 -18.73 -4.12
N GLN A 39 11.08 -19.86 -4.58
CA GLN A 39 10.32 -21.09 -4.67
C GLN A 39 9.75 -21.53 -3.31
N GLU A 40 10.49 -21.33 -2.22
CA GLU A 40 10.01 -21.62 -0.86
C GLU A 40 8.83 -20.75 -0.48
N GLU A 41 8.86 -19.48 -0.83
CA GLU A 41 7.76 -18.54 -0.57
C GLU A 41 6.54 -18.85 -1.44
N ASP A 42 6.75 -19.29 -2.69
CA ASP A 42 5.67 -19.75 -3.57
C ASP A 42 4.95 -20.97 -2.98
N VAL A 43 5.71 -21.95 -2.46
CA VAL A 43 5.16 -23.10 -1.75
C VAL A 43 4.39 -22.66 -0.50
N MET A 44 4.93 -21.72 0.29
CA MET A 44 4.23 -21.18 1.45
C MET A 44 2.90 -20.51 1.07
N LEU A 45 2.86 -19.73 -0.02
CA LEU A 45 1.63 -19.08 -0.48
C LEU A 45 0.61 -20.10 -1.00
N THR A 46 1.07 -21.10 -1.76
CA THR A 46 0.21 -22.15 -2.29
C THR A 46 -0.43 -22.96 -1.16
N SER A 47 0.36 -23.47 -0.22
CA SER A 47 -0.16 -24.22 0.93
C SER A 47 -1.07 -23.34 1.82
N PHE A 48 -0.74 -22.07 1.97
CA PHE A 48 -1.60 -21.15 2.70
C PHE A 48 -2.96 -20.94 2.01
N CYS A 49 -3.03 -20.97 0.69
CA CYS A 49 -4.30 -20.87 -0.03
C CYS A 49 -5.20 -22.10 0.11
N GLU A 50 -4.66 -23.25 0.52
CA GLU A 50 -5.44 -24.48 0.76
C GLU A 50 -6.28 -24.41 2.05
N ILE A 51 -6.02 -23.45 2.95
CA ILE A 51 -6.75 -23.34 4.23
C ILE A 51 -8.19 -22.81 4.10
N ASP A 52 -8.49 -22.08 3.02
CA ASP A 52 -9.82 -21.49 2.79
C ASP A 52 -10.08 -21.34 1.29
N THR A 53 -11.27 -21.74 0.83
CA THR A 53 -11.69 -21.66 -0.59
C THR A 53 -11.82 -20.23 -1.12
N LYS A 54 -11.80 -19.22 -0.26
CA LYS A 54 -11.74 -17.80 -0.65
C LYS A 54 -10.32 -17.32 -0.98
N LEU A 55 -9.30 -18.15 -0.78
CA LEU A 55 -7.92 -17.85 -1.14
C LEU A 55 -7.57 -18.47 -2.48
N GLU A 56 -6.86 -17.71 -3.30
CA GLU A 56 -6.32 -18.13 -4.60
C GLU A 56 -4.85 -17.71 -4.69
N TYR A 57 -3.98 -18.63 -5.05
CA TYR A 57 -2.59 -18.32 -5.37
C TYR A 57 -2.43 -17.95 -6.84
N TYR A 58 -1.66 -16.90 -7.13
CA TYR A 58 -1.30 -16.51 -8.49
C TYR A 58 0.15 -16.04 -8.55
N LYS A 59 0.93 -16.64 -9.44
CA LYS A 59 2.30 -16.21 -9.73
C LYS A 59 2.30 -15.31 -10.96
N LEU A 60 2.88 -14.10 -10.83
CA LEU A 60 3.05 -13.23 -11.99
C LEU A 60 3.95 -13.88 -13.06
N PRO A 61 3.61 -13.74 -14.35
CA PRO A 61 4.35 -14.39 -15.46
C PRO A 61 5.62 -13.61 -15.83
N PHE A 62 6.30 -13.01 -14.85
CA PHE A 62 7.51 -12.24 -15.07
C PHE A 62 8.72 -12.88 -14.38
N GLU A 63 9.89 -12.71 -15.01
CA GLU A 63 11.14 -13.09 -14.35
C GLU A 63 11.50 -12.09 -13.26
N GLY A 64 11.53 -12.58 -12.01
CA GLY A 64 11.90 -11.78 -10.83
C GLY A 64 10.87 -10.75 -10.41
N LEU A 65 11.33 -9.82 -9.59
CA LEU A 65 10.49 -8.77 -9.01
C LEU A 65 10.23 -7.65 -10.01
N VAL A 66 8.96 -7.39 -10.32
CA VAL A 66 8.54 -6.24 -11.15
C VAL A 66 8.02 -5.09 -10.29
N GLU A 67 7.96 -3.90 -10.89
CA GLU A 67 7.35 -2.72 -10.23
C GLU A 67 5.86 -2.95 -9.94
N HIS A 68 5.38 -2.34 -8.86
CA HIS A 68 3.99 -2.49 -8.42
C HIS A 68 2.97 -2.07 -9.50
N SER A 69 3.27 -1.02 -10.27
CA SER A 69 2.44 -0.58 -11.40
C SER A 69 2.32 -1.64 -12.49
N VAL A 70 3.42 -2.32 -12.83
CA VAL A 70 3.44 -3.41 -13.82
C VAL A 70 2.60 -4.58 -13.34
N ALA A 71 2.76 -4.97 -12.07
CA ALA A 71 1.97 -6.02 -11.47
C ALA A 71 0.46 -5.70 -11.49
N ILE A 72 0.07 -4.49 -11.07
CA ILE A 72 -1.34 -4.06 -11.07
C ILE A 72 -1.92 -4.01 -12.49
N THR A 73 -1.18 -3.49 -13.47
CA THR A 73 -1.62 -3.43 -14.87
C THR A 73 -1.87 -4.84 -15.41
N HIS A 74 -0.95 -5.78 -15.15
CA HIS A 74 -1.15 -7.18 -15.55
C HIS A 74 -2.38 -7.81 -14.91
N LEU A 75 -2.56 -7.61 -13.58
CA LEU A 75 -3.69 -8.17 -12.84
C LEU A 75 -5.03 -7.60 -13.31
N GLN A 76 -5.06 -6.32 -13.68
CA GLN A 76 -6.26 -5.71 -14.24
C GLN A 76 -6.60 -6.31 -15.60
N GLY A 77 -5.61 -6.56 -16.47
CA GLY A 77 -5.81 -7.16 -17.78
C GLY A 77 -6.35 -8.59 -17.77
N ILE A 78 -6.24 -9.31 -16.64
CA ILE A 78 -6.78 -10.66 -16.46
C ILE A 78 -8.02 -10.70 -15.57
N GLU A 79 -8.51 -9.54 -15.09
CA GLU A 79 -9.68 -9.47 -14.22
C GLU A 79 -10.97 -9.54 -15.05
N ASP A 80 -11.81 -10.54 -14.73
CA ASP A 80 -13.09 -10.80 -15.39
C ASP A 80 -14.31 -10.42 -14.52
N GLY A 81 -14.08 -10.02 -13.27
CA GLY A 81 -15.13 -9.61 -12.35
C GLY A 81 -15.64 -8.19 -12.57
N ASP A 82 -16.78 -7.86 -11.96
CA ASP A 82 -17.37 -6.51 -12.01
C ASP A 82 -16.47 -5.44 -11.40
N TYR A 83 -15.61 -5.83 -10.46
CA TYR A 83 -14.73 -4.95 -9.72
C TYR A 83 -13.29 -5.44 -9.77
N PHE A 84 -12.38 -4.52 -10.13
CA PHE A 84 -10.96 -4.73 -9.96
C PHE A 84 -10.51 -4.17 -8.60
N CYS A 85 -10.04 -5.06 -7.72
CA CYS A 85 -9.68 -4.70 -6.36
C CYS A 85 -8.24 -5.11 -6.03
N PHE A 86 -7.54 -4.26 -5.29
CA PHE A 86 -6.23 -4.61 -4.72
C PHE A 86 -5.99 -3.91 -3.39
N MET A 87 -5.11 -4.49 -2.58
CA MET A 87 -4.68 -3.90 -1.30
C MET A 87 -3.24 -4.32 -0.94
N ASP A 88 -2.61 -3.52 -0.08
CA ASP A 88 -1.29 -3.82 0.46
C ASP A 88 -1.32 -5.02 1.43
N PRO A 89 -0.26 -5.84 1.47
CA PRO A 89 -0.20 -7.03 2.32
C PRO A 89 -0.03 -6.72 3.82
N ASP A 90 0.21 -5.47 4.20
CA ASP A 90 0.39 -5.03 5.59
C ASP A 90 -0.83 -4.25 6.14
N ILE A 91 -2.02 -4.60 5.65
CA ILE A 91 -3.32 -4.13 6.15
C ILE A 91 -3.96 -5.24 7.00
N ILE A 92 -4.29 -4.93 8.26
CA ILE A 92 -5.01 -5.83 9.16
C ILE A 92 -6.43 -5.31 9.42
N ALA A 93 -7.42 -6.22 9.44
CA ALA A 93 -8.81 -5.89 9.71
C ALA A 93 -9.21 -6.16 11.16
N SER A 94 -10.15 -5.34 11.70
CA SER A 94 -10.75 -5.51 13.03
C SER A 94 -12.25 -5.77 12.99
N GLY A 95 -12.86 -5.75 11.81
CA GLY A 95 -14.30 -5.89 11.60
C GLY A 95 -14.64 -5.87 10.12
N ASP A 96 -15.94 -5.98 9.78
CA ASP A 96 -16.39 -5.98 8.39
C ASP A 96 -16.13 -4.62 7.73
N PHE A 97 -15.05 -4.57 6.95
CA PHE A 97 -14.61 -3.37 6.27
C PHE A 97 -15.32 -3.13 4.93
N ILE A 98 -16.01 -4.15 4.37
CA ILE A 98 -16.64 -4.06 3.05
C ILE A 98 -17.99 -3.36 3.10
N VAL A 99 -18.74 -3.54 4.17
CA VAL A 99 -20.10 -2.99 4.31
C VAL A 99 -20.15 -1.49 4.04
N GLN A 100 -19.18 -0.74 4.50
CA GLN A 100 -19.12 0.72 4.30
C GLN A 100 -18.84 1.14 2.86
N PHE A 101 -18.26 0.26 2.03
CA PHE A 101 -17.91 0.57 0.64
C PHE A 101 -19.01 0.19 -0.35
N LYS A 102 -19.81 -0.86 -0.06
CA LYS A 102 -20.86 -1.33 -0.96
C LYS A 102 -21.79 -0.23 -1.50
N PRO A 103 -22.35 0.67 -0.67
CA PRO A 103 -23.21 1.75 -1.19
C PRO A 103 -22.49 2.77 -2.07
N LEU A 104 -21.17 2.88 -1.94
CA LEU A 104 -20.36 3.81 -2.73
C LEU A 104 -20.10 3.27 -4.13
N LEU A 105 -20.08 1.95 -4.32
CA LEU A 105 -19.79 1.31 -5.60
C LEU A 105 -20.89 1.54 -6.65
N GLU A 106 -22.10 1.89 -6.21
CA GLU A 106 -23.21 2.25 -7.11
C GLU A 106 -23.07 3.69 -7.65
N GLN A 107 -22.28 4.53 -6.97
CA GLN A 107 -22.19 5.97 -7.24
C GLN A 107 -20.80 6.39 -7.78
N TYR A 108 -19.77 5.59 -7.54
CA TYR A 108 -18.39 5.93 -7.83
C TYR A 108 -17.72 4.83 -8.65
N SER A 109 -16.99 5.25 -9.67
CA SER A 109 -16.17 4.38 -10.51
C SER A 109 -14.88 3.90 -9.83
N GLY A 110 -14.48 4.58 -8.75
CA GLY A 110 -13.33 4.21 -7.92
C GLY A 110 -13.54 4.59 -6.45
N VAL A 111 -13.29 3.63 -5.56
CA VAL A 111 -13.37 3.78 -4.10
C VAL A 111 -12.04 3.41 -3.47
N PHE A 112 -11.48 4.30 -2.67
CA PHE A 112 -10.15 4.15 -2.09
C PHE A 112 -10.16 4.28 -0.58
N SER A 113 -9.23 3.58 0.07
CA SER A 113 -9.01 3.59 1.52
C SER A 113 -7.54 3.30 1.87
N GLY A 114 -7.28 2.90 3.09
CA GLY A 114 -5.97 2.37 3.51
C GLY A 114 -4.97 3.43 3.94
N THR A 115 -5.42 4.54 4.52
CA THR A 115 -4.48 5.50 5.15
C THR A 115 -3.64 4.79 6.20
N VAL A 116 -2.33 4.99 6.14
CA VAL A 116 -1.40 4.44 7.12
C VAL A 116 -1.65 5.00 8.53
N ILE A 117 -1.54 4.16 9.55
CA ILE A 117 -1.87 4.50 10.95
C ILE A 117 -1.01 5.61 11.55
N TRP A 118 0.19 5.82 11.03
CA TRP A 118 1.14 6.85 11.49
C TRP A 118 0.96 8.21 10.81
N LEU A 119 0.02 8.35 9.87
CA LEU A 119 -0.21 9.59 9.13
C LEU A 119 -1.40 10.34 9.73
N ASP A 120 -1.16 11.59 10.11
CA ASP A 120 -2.24 12.50 10.50
C ASP A 120 -3.18 12.78 9.33
N LYS A 121 -4.49 12.78 9.60
CA LYS A 121 -5.54 13.05 8.61
C LYS A 121 -5.41 14.45 7.99
N ALA A 122 -4.91 15.43 8.71
CA ALA A 122 -4.72 16.80 8.22
C ALA A 122 -3.68 16.91 7.08
N GLY A 123 -2.74 15.95 6.99
CA GLY A 123 -1.70 15.93 5.96
C GLY A 123 -2.09 15.25 4.64
N GLN A 124 -3.37 14.90 4.43
CA GLN A 124 -3.80 14.07 3.30
C GLN A 124 -4.27 14.86 2.06
N THR A 125 -4.38 16.16 2.18
CA THR A 125 -4.71 17.03 1.03
C THR A 125 -3.44 17.55 0.37
N LEU A 126 -3.30 17.29 -0.94
CA LEU A 126 -2.21 17.81 -1.74
C LEU A 126 -2.45 19.27 -2.06
N SER A 127 -1.54 20.15 -1.66
CA SER A 127 -1.50 21.53 -2.11
C SER A 127 -0.67 21.64 -3.40
N HIS A 128 -0.93 22.70 -4.20
CA HIS A 128 -0.19 22.99 -5.43
C HIS A 128 1.31 23.32 -5.22
N THR A 129 1.73 23.51 -3.96
CA THR A 129 3.13 23.71 -3.61
C THR A 129 3.91 22.39 -3.48
N GLU A 130 3.23 21.24 -3.42
CA GLU A 130 3.88 19.92 -3.33
C GLU A 130 4.48 19.52 -4.68
N LYS A 131 5.73 19.09 -4.66
CA LYS A 131 6.49 18.74 -5.88
C LYS A 131 6.42 17.25 -6.24
N ILE A 132 5.97 16.41 -5.32
CA ILE A 132 5.95 14.95 -5.46
C ILE A 132 4.63 14.43 -4.96
N MET A 133 3.90 13.73 -5.82
CA MET A 133 2.69 13.02 -5.44
C MET A 133 3.07 11.64 -4.89
N GLY A 134 3.09 11.54 -3.57
CA GLY A 134 3.29 10.25 -2.88
C GLY A 134 1.97 9.66 -2.39
N GLY A 135 2.02 8.41 -1.94
CA GLY A 135 0.87 7.68 -1.40
C GLY A 135 0.24 8.26 -0.13
N ARG A 136 0.81 9.30 0.45
CA ARG A 136 0.26 10.00 1.63
C ARG A 136 -0.87 10.97 1.31
N PHE A 137 -1.00 11.40 0.06
CA PHE A 137 -2.05 12.33 -0.36
C PHE A 137 -3.22 11.58 -0.98
N ASN A 138 -4.42 11.86 -0.54
CA ASN A 138 -5.64 11.20 -0.98
C ASN A 138 -6.51 12.09 -1.85
N ILE A 139 -6.48 13.41 -1.63
CA ILE A 139 -7.33 14.40 -2.29
C ILE A 139 -6.47 15.62 -2.63
N THR A 140 -6.72 16.26 -3.77
CA THR A 140 -6.16 17.57 -4.09
C THR A 140 -6.97 18.69 -3.43
N GLU A 141 -6.41 19.90 -3.34
CA GLU A 141 -7.13 21.08 -2.87
C GLU A 141 -8.35 21.41 -3.74
N TYR A 142 -8.39 20.94 -5.00
CA TYR A 142 -9.53 21.10 -5.93
C TYR A 142 -10.54 19.95 -5.84
N GLY A 143 -10.43 19.07 -4.85
CA GLY A 143 -11.37 17.98 -4.60
C GLY A 143 -11.18 16.73 -5.45
N LEU A 144 -10.15 16.66 -6.32
CA LEU A 144 -9.87 15.44 -7.07
C LEU A 144 -9.30 14.36 -6.15
N CYS A 145 -9.88 13.18 -6.19
CA CYS A 145 -9.39 12.02 -5.48
C CYS A 145 -8.16 11.45 -6.19
N LEU A 146 -7.03 11.40 -5.48
CA LEU A 146 -5.78 10.86 -6.04
C LEU A 146 -5.75 9.33 -6.06
N GLY A 147 -6.69 8.72 -5.36
CA GLY A 147 -6.70 7.28 -5.14
C GLY A 147 -5.57 6.82 -4.22
N SER A 148 -5.59 5.55 -3.90
CA SER A 148 -4.57 4.92 -3.07
C SER A 148 -4.17 3.59 -3.71
N THR A 149 -2.89 3.30 -3.78
CA THR A 149 -2.39 1.97 -4.13
C THR A 149 -2.42 1.01 -2.93
N PHE A 150 -2.80 1.50 -1.75
CA PHE A 150 -2.88 0.71 -0.52
C PHE A 150 -4.17 -0.09 -0.42
N PHE A 151 -5.27 0.47 -0.92
CA PHE A 151 -6.58 -0.17 -0.98
C PHE A 151 -7.40 0.54 -2.06
N ALA A 152 -7.81 -0.18 -3.07
CA ALA A 152 -8.59 0.35 -4.19
C ALA A 152 -9.65 -0.66 -4.65
N ILE A 153 -10.81 -0.14 -5.01
CA ILE A 153 -11.89 -0.85 -5.68
C ILE A 153 -12.29 -0.01 -6.88
N TYR A 154 -12.12 -0.52 -8.09
CA TYR A 154 -12.57 0.11 -9.33
C TYR A 154 -13.76 -0.65 -9.92
N ASN A 155 -14.68 0.06 -10.54
CA ASN A 155 -15.60 -0.55 -11.50
C ASN A 155 -14.75 -1.05 -12.69
N ASN A 156 -14.65 -2.38 -12.84
CA ASN A 156 -13.73 -2.97 -13.80
C ASN A 156 -14.10 -2.65 -15.25
N LYS A 157 -15.39 -2.63 -15.59
CA LYS A 157 -15.86 -2.30 -16.94
C LYS A 157 -15.48 -0.87 -17.34
N ILE A 158 -15.69 0.10 -16.45
CA ILE A 158 -15.34 1.50 -16.70
C ILE A 158 -13.82 1.64 -16.83
N LEU A 159 -13.08 1.01 -15.93
CA LEU A 159 -11.62 1.04 -15.93
C LEU A 159 -11.06 0.42 -17.22
N SER A 160 -11.50 -0.78 -17.61
CA SER A 160 -11.04 -1.46 -18.82
C SER A 160 -11.30 -0.63 -20.07
N ASN A 161 -12.52 -0.11 -20.22
CA ASN A 161 -12.87 0.78 -21.33
C ASN A 161 -11.95 2.03 -21.38
N TYR A 162 -11.60 2.59 -20.23
CA TYR A 162 -10.73 3.76 -20.16
C TYR A 162 -9.30 3.42 -20.59
N LEU A 163 -8.75 2.31 -20.11
CA LEU A 163 -7.40 1.85 -20.43
C LEU A 163 -7.27 1.48 -21.92
N GLU A 164 -8.29 0.85 -22.50
CA GLU A 164 -8.32 0.47 -23.93
C GLU A 164 -8.37 1.70 -24.86
N ASN A 165 -9.05 2.77 -24.44
CA ASN A 165 -9.21 3.99 -25.25
C ASN A 165 -8.16 5.07 -24.96
N THR A 166 -7.24 4.83 -24.05
CA THR A 166 -6.16 5.76 -23.70
C THR A 166 -4.82 5.03 -23.67
N LEU A 167 -3.73 5.79 -23.73
CA LEU A 167 -2.37 5.22 -23.54
C LEU A 167 -1.93 5.24 -22.07
N ILE A 168 -2.85 5.54 -21.14
CA ILE A 168 -2.56 5.63 -19.72
C ILE A 168 -2.85 4.31 -19.03
N THR A 169 -1.93 3.88 -18.19
CA THR A 169 -2.01 2.69 -17.36
C THR A 169 -1.85 3.06 -15.88
N PHE A 170 -1.63 2.07 -15.02
CA PHE A 170 -1.28 2.29 -13.61
C PHE A 170 0.14 2.83 -13.41
N ASP A 171 0.82 3.28 -14.44
CA ASP A 171 2.22 3.63 -14.41
C ASP A 171 2.56 4.72 -13.40
N LYS A 172 3.76 4.57 -12.88
CA LYS A 172 4.44 5.57 -12.09
C LYS A 172 5.28 6.44 -13.03
N TYR A 173 5.08 7.73 -12.98
CA TYR A 173 5.85 8.67 -13.78
C TYR A 173 6.94 9.33 -12.93
N ASN A 174 8.18 8.99 -13.21
CA ASN A 174 9.34 9.51 -12.47
C ASN A 174 9.77 10.91 -12.92
N SER A 175 9.31 11.35 -14.10
CA SER A 175 9.48 12.70 -14.60
C SER A 175 8.23 13.15 -15.38
N TRP A 176 8.04 14.47 -15.51
CA TRP A 176 6.95 15.06 -16.25
C TRP A 176 6.99 14.68 -17.74
N GLU A 177 8.18 14.61 -18.31
CA GLU A 177 8.42 14.36 -19.74
C GLU A 177 7.99 12.95 -20.17
N ASN A 178 7.89 12.02 -19.22
CA ASN A 178 7.46 10.65 -19.50
C ASN A 178 5.94 10.51 -19.60
N ILE A 179 5.17 11.55 -19.28
CA ILE A 179 3.72 11.54 -19.40
C ILE A 179 3.36 11.88 -20.85
N PRO A 180 2.42 11.16 -21.51
CA PRO A 180 1.95 11.49 -22.84
C PRO A 180 1.48 12.95 -22.95
N THR A 181 1.79 13.62 -24.06
CA THR A 181 1.58 15.07 -24.23
C THR A 181 0.12 15.49 -24.02
N ASP A 182 -0.83 14.72 -24.54
CA ASP A 182 -2.25 14.99 -24.37
C ASP A 182 -2.69 14.93 -22.90
N CYS A 183 -2.09 14.00 -22.15
CA CYS A 183 -2.32 13.87 -20.72
C CYS A 183 -1.68 15.02 -19.93
N GLN A 184 -0.51 15.51 -20.35
CA GLN A 184 0.12 16.69 -19.77
C GLN A 184 -0.79 17.92 -19.89
N ALA A 185 -1.45 18.13 -21.04
CA ALA A 185 -2.36 19.25 -21.24
C ALA A 185 -3.54 19.21 -20.23
N LYS A 186 -4.17 18.05 -20.05
CA LYS A 186 -5.26 17.86 -19.06
C LYS A 186 -4.77 18.07 -17.61
N LEU A 187 -3.56 17.63 -17.27
CA LEU A 187 -2.96 17.84 -15.95
C LEU A 187 -2.65 19.33 -15.68
N ILE A 188 -2.17 20.07 -16.68
CA ILE A 188 -1.92 21.52 -16.58
C ILE A 188 -3.24 22.27 -16.34
N GLN A 189 -4.30 21.96 -17.08
CA GLN A 189 -5.63 22.53 -16.89
C GLN A 189 -6.21 22.28 -15.48
N SER A 190 -5.69 21.23 -14.82
CA SER A 190 -6.05 20.86 -13.45
C SER A 190 -5.16 21.48 -12.38
N ASN A 191 -4.22 22.36 -12.74
CA ASN A 191 -3.17 22.86 -11.85
C ASN A 191 -2.32 21.75 -11.19
N LEU A 192 -2.15 20.63 -11.86
CA LEU A 192 -1.46 19.46 -11.34
C LEU A 192 -0.17 19.16 -12.11
N LYS A 193 0.57 20.17 -12.55
CA LYS A 193 1.90 19.97 -13.12
C LYS A 193 2.89 19.63 -12.01
N MET A 194 3.19 18.34 -11.84
CA MET A 194 4.11 17.81 -10.84
C MET A 194 5.35 17.20 -11.50
N GLN A 195 6.46 17.16 -10.78
CA GLN A 195 7.69 16.51 -11.28
C GLN A 195 7.58 15.00 -11.34
N ARG A 196 6.78 14.42 -10.46
CA ARG A 196 6.63 12.97 -10.32
C ARG A 196 5.20 12.62 -9.91
N TYR A 197 4.75 11.47 -10.40
CA TYR A 197 3.49 10.87 -9.99
C TYR A 197 3.75 9.43 -9.55
N ASP A 198 3.18 9.05 -8.43
CA ASP A 198 3.19 7.67 -7.95
C ASP A 198 2.20 6.82 -8.76
N THR A 199 2.26 5.51 -8.62
CA THR A 199 1.40 4.51 -9.27
C THR A 199 -0.07 4.93 -9.26
N ALA A 200 -0.74 4.82 -10.40
CA ALA A 200 -2.15 5.13 -10.65
C ALA A 200 -2.57 6.61 -10.52
N LYS A 201 -1.70 7.53 -10.09
CA LYS A 201 -2.13 8.92 -9.82
C LYS A 201 -2.57 9.66 -11.08
N VAL A 202 -1.82 9.51 -12.18
CA VAL A 202 -2.20 10.14 -13.47
C VAL A 202 -3.50 9.54 -13.98
N LEU A 203 -3.64 8.22 -14.00
CA LEU A 203 -4.86 7.51 -14.36
C LEU A 203 -6.07 8.04 -13.59
N ASN A 204 -5.98 8.08 -12.27
CA ASN A 204 -7.09 8.50 -11.40
C ASN A 204 -7.51 9.96 -11.62
N ILE A 205 -6.56 10.86 -11.87
CA ILE A 205 -6.84 12.25 -12.17
C ILE A 205 -7.55 12.38 -13.52
N LEU A 206 -7.04 11.70 -14.54
CA LEU A 206 -7.56 11.81 -15.91
C LEU A 206 -8.95 11.19 -16.04
N MET A 207 -9.21 10.04 -15.44
CA MET A 207 -10.56 9.46 -15.38
C MET A 207 -11.58 10.45 -14.79
N GLN A 208 -11.23 11.13 -13.69
CA GLN A 208 -12.11 12.14 -13.09
C GLN A 208 -12.29 13.38 -13.96
N ARG A 209 -11.26 13.77 -14.70
CA ARG A 209 -11.36 14.88 -15.67
C ARG A 209 -12.26 14.53 -16.84
N ASP A 210 -12.33 13.28 -17.19
CA ASP A 210 -13.18 12.77 -18.27
C ASP A 210 -14.59 12.37 -17.76
N GLY A 211 -14.92 12.72 -16.50
CA GLY A 211 -16.29 12.64 -15.95
C GLY A 211 -16.53 11.54 -14.93
N GLU A 212 -15.58 10.65 -14.68
CA GLU A 212 -15.72 9.61 -13.70
C GLU A 212 -15.70 10.15 -12.26
N LYS A 213 -16.37 9.45 -11.34
CA LYS A 213 -16.45 9.86 -9.94
C LYS A 213 -15.62 8.93 -9.06
N PHE A 214 -14.69 9.50 -8.31
CA PHE A 214 -13.85 8.77 -7.36
C PHE A 214 -14.03 9.32 -5.95
N ILE A 215 -13.87 8.45 -4.96
CA ILE A 215 -13.96 8.83 -3.55
C ILE A 215 -12.87 8.16 -2.72
N PHE A 216 -12.33 8.91 -1.77
CA PHE A 216 -11.52 8.36 -0.69
C PHE A 216 -12.37 8.29 0.59
N ARG A 217 -12.53 7.09 1.16
CA ARG A 217 -13.27 6.86 2.40
C ARG A 217 -12.39 6.13 3.40
N HIS A 218 -12.11 6.76 4.51
CA HIS A 218 -11.40 6.11 5.61
C HIS A 218 -12.22 4.95 6.18
N SER A 219 -11.59 3.79 6.38
CA SER A 219 -12.21 2.67 7.09
C SER A 219 -11.73 2.64 8.54
N HIS A 220 -12.68 2.51 9.48
CA HIS A 220 -12.38 2.32 10.90
C HIS A 220 -12.00 0.87 11.24
N HIS A 221 -12.20 -0.04 10.29
CA HIS A 221 -11.91 -1.46 10.46
C HIS A 221 -10.64 -1.92 9.74
N LEU A 222 -9.91 -1.01 9.07
CA LEU A 222 -8.65 -1.32 8.42
C LEU A 222 -7.51 -0.53 9.04
N TYR A 223 -6.47 -1.22 9.46
CA TYR A 223 -5.24 -0.66 10.01
C TYR A 223 -4.09 -0.97 9.05
N HIS A 224 -3.70 0.02 8.26
CA HIS A 224 -2.57 -0.09 7.35
C HIS A 224 -1.29 0.36 8.06
N ILE A 225 -0.37 -0.55 8.30
CA ILE A 225 0.87 -0.25 9.00
C ILE A 225 1.80 0.57 8.10
N GLY A 226 1.97 0.14 6.85
CA GLY A 226 2.76 0.82 5.85
C GLY A 226 4.27 0.69 6.03
N GLY A 227 4.93 0.17 4.99
CA GLY A 227 6.38 0.07 4.94
C GLY A 227 6.98 -1.22 5.48
N LEU A 228 6.20 -2.19 5.91
CA LEU A 228 6.70 -3.49 6.37
C LEU A 228 7.46 -4.22 5.27
N SER A 229 6.96 -4.21 4.04
CA SER A 229 7.63 -4.85 2.90
C SER A 229 9.06 -4.34 2.70
N SER A 230 9.30 -3.05 2.87
CA SER A 230 10.64 -2.46 2.67
C SER A 230 11.64 -2.79 3.78
N LEU A 231 11.17 -3.16 4.97
CA LEU A 231 12.01 -3.49 6.13
C LEU A 231 12.23 -4.99 6.29
N LEU A 232 11.23 -5.80 6.01
CA LEU A 232 11.35 -7.26 6.05
C LEU A 232 12.33 -7.77 4.98
N VAL A 233 12.34 -7.13 3.81
CA VAL A 233 13.28 -7.41 2.68
C VAL A 233 14.72 -6.90 2.95
N GLY A 234 15.00 -6.34 4.11
CA GLY A 234 16.20 -5.58 4.51
C GLY A 234 17.60 -6.01 4.04
N PRO A 235 17.97 -7.29 3.78
CA PRO A 235 19.27 -7.65 3.24
C PRO A 235 19.38 -7.53 1.72
N LEU A 236 18.32 -7.81 0.95
CA LEU A 236 18.37 -7.84 -0.52
C LEU A 236 18.48 -6.45 -1.14
N SER A 237 17.82 -5.45 -0.56
CA SER A 237 17.94 -4.05 -1.00
C SER A 237 19.33 -3.45 -0.71
N LYS A 238 20.03 -3.95 0.32
CA LYS A 238 21.38 -3.50 0.68
C LYS A 238 22.46 -4.00 -0.28
N VAL A 239 22.21 -5.06 -1.03
CA VAL A 239 23.21 -5.59 -1.98
C VAL A 239 23.37 -4.69 -3.21
N LYS A 240 22.31 -4.04 -3.69
CA LYS A 240 22.40 -3.08 -4.81
C LYS A 240 22.83 -1.66 -4.43
N GLN A 241 22.83 -1.30 -3.13
CA GLN A 241 23.29 0.01 -2.63
C GLN A 241 24.72 -0.02 -2.07
N ARG A 242 25.47 -1.09 -2.27
CA ARG A 242 26.84 -1.23 -1.80
C ARG A 242 27.81 -0.37 -2.62
N GLY A 243 28.26 0.69 -2.04
CA GLY A 243 29.43 1.44 -2.48
C GLY A 243 29.33 2.93 -2.16
N PHE A 244 28.34 3.61 -2.70
CA PHE A 244 28.33 5.09 -2.66
C PHE A 244 27.60 5.69 -1.44
N ILE A 245 26.56 5.05 -0.91
CA ILE A 245 25.70 5.61 0.16
C ILE A 245 26.27 5.36 1.57
N ARG A 246 27.10 4.33 1.78
CA ARG A 246 27.72 4.08 3.10
C ARG A 246 28.69 5.17 3.54
N GLY A 247 29.37 5.83 2.62
CA GLY A 247 30.25 6.98 2.89
C GLY A 247 29.48 8.24 3.28
N LEU A 248 28.37 8.50 2.60
CA LEU A 248 27.56 9.71 2.82
C LEU A 248 26.75 9.67 4.12
N ASN A 249 26.27 8.49 4.56
CA ASN A 249 25.50 8.36 5.80
C ASN A 249 26.35 8.55 7.07
N LYS A 250 27.66 8.27 7.04
CA LYS A 250 28.55 8.50 8.17
C LYS A 250 28.93 10.00 8.35
N ILE A 251 28.91 10.76 7.25
CA ILE A 251 29.26 12.19 7.26
C ILE A 251 28.01 13.06 7.47
N SER A 252 26.85 12.61 7.00
CA SER A 252 25.60 13.38 7.07
C SER A 252 24.95 13.37 8.46
N SER A 253 25.21 12.35 9.29
CA SER A 253 24.54 12.22 10.61
C SER A 253 24.83 13.37 11.57
N ARG A 254 26.01 13.99 11.50
CA ARG A 254 26.37 15.13 12.37
C ARG A 254 26.01 16.52 11.81
N LYS A 255 25.96 16.69 10.49
CA LYS A 255 25.50 17.95 9.85
C LYS A 255 23.97 18.01 9.72
N TYR A 256 23.29 16.88 9.57
CA TYR A 256 21.84 16.78 9.47
C TYR A 256 21.11 17.18 10.76
N LEU A 257 21.68 16.92 11.93
CA LEU A 257 21.08 17.30 13.22
C LEU A 257 20.89 18.83 13.38
N LYS A 258 21.72 19.67 12.75
CA LYS A 258 21.54 21.13 12.80
C LYS A 258 20.55 21.69 11.77
N GLN A 259 20.35 21.01 10.62
CA GLN A 259 19.33 21.39 9.63
C GLN A 259 17.93 20.86 9.95
N ILE A 260 17.82 19.83 10.79
CA ILE A 260 16.56 19.18 11.23
C ILE A 260 15.70 20.13 12.06
N ILE A 261 16.28 21.08 12.77
CA ILE A 261 15.53 22.00 13.65
C ILE A 261 14.68 23.02 12.86
N THR A 262 14.95 23.24 11.58
CA THR A 262 14.26 24.26 10.76
C THR A 262 13.30 23.74 9.69
N ARG A 263 13.20 22.40 9.46
CA ARG A 263 12.26 21.79 8.49
C ARG A 263 11.38 20.71 9.14
N ARG A 264 10.63 21.11 10.16
CA ARG A 264 9.92 20.19 11.07
C ARG A 264 8.87 19.23 10.46
N SER A 265 8.16 19.54 9.38
CA SER A 265 7.00 18.71 9.00
C SER A 265 7.33 17.48 8.15
N ILE A 266 8.13 17.59 7.09
CA ILE A 266 8.42 16.47 6.17
C ILE A 266 9.39 15.46 6.81
N THR A 267 10.35 15.94 7.59
CA THR A 267 11.36 15.11 8.26
C THR A 267 10.71 14.25 9.36
N GLN A 268 9.79 14.82 10.14
CA GLN A 268 9.12 14.13 11.24
C GLN A 268 8.27 12.95 10.74
N THR A 269 7.49 13.12 9.67
CA THR A 269 6.67 12.05 9.07
C THR A 269 7.52 10.88 8.57
N LYS A 270 8.70 11.14 8.01
CA LYS A 270 9.60 10.10 7.51
C LYS A 270 10.22 9.26 8.64
N TYR A 271 10.58 9.90 9.76
CA TYR A 271 11.08 9.20 10.94
C TYR A 271 9.98 8.37 11.59
N ILE A 272 8.80 8.93 11.81
CA ILE A 272 7.65 8.20 12.36
C ILE A 272 7.37 6.95 11.53
N ARG A 273 7.30 7.07 10.19
CA ARG A 273 7.10 5.92 9.31
C ARG A 273 8.10 4.79 9.57
N ARG A 274 9.38 5.13 9.65
CA ARG A 274 10.43 4.13 9.84
C ARG A 274 10.33 3.49 11.22
N ASP A 275 10.15 4.30 12.25
CA ASP A 275 10.10 3.82 13.63
C ASP A 275 8.89 2.93 13.87
N VAL A 276 7.73 3.26 13.27
CA VAL A 276 6.51 2.43 13.31
C VAL A 276 6.73 1.11 12.57
N ALA A 277 7.27 1.14 11.36
CA ALA A 277 7.52 -0.06 10.58
C ALA A 277 8.60 -0.95 11.24
N ASP A 278 9.66 -0.38 11.83
CA ASP A 278 10.68 -1.11 12.61
C ASP A 278 10.05 -1.78 13.84
N TYR A 279 9.15 -1.09 14.53
CA TYR A 279 8.43 -1.62 15.68
C TYR A 279 7.58 -2.84 15.33
N PHE A 280 6.74 -2.74 14.30
CA PHE A 280 5.89 -3.85 13.88
C PHE A 280 6.68 -5.00 13.27
N THR A 281 7.77 -4.72 12.56
CA THR A 281 8.72 -5.75 12.11
C THR A 281 9.31 -6.53 13.30
N THR A 282 9.63 -5.82 14.38
CA THR A 282 10.15 -6.45 15.61
C THR A 282 9.09 -7.32 16.27
N ILE A 283 7.81 -6.87 16.33
CA ILE A 283 6.69 -7.68 16.84
C ILE A 283 6.55 -8.96 16.02
N LEU A 284 6.45 -8.85 14.70
CA LEU A 284 6.29 -10.01 13.81
C LEU A 284 7.42 -11.01 14.00
N LYS A 285 8.67 -10.55 13.97
CA LYS A 285 9.83 -11.44 14.20
C LYS A 285 9.78 -12.10 15.57
N ALA A 286 9.43 -11.35 16.62
CA ALA A 286 9.33 -11.89 17.98
C ALA A 286 8.26 -12.99 18.07
N LEU A 287 7.08 -12.80 17.46
CA LEU A 287 6.02 -13.80 17.43
C LEU A 287 6.47 -15.09 16.72
N PHE A 288 7.01 -14.97 15.50
CA PHE A 288 7.43 -16.12 14.70
C PHE A 288 8.70 -16.85 15.24
N GLU A 289 9.47 -16.19 16.10
CA GLU A 289 10.67 -16.72 16.72
C GLU A 289 10.45 -17.16 18.18
N GLY A 290 9.23 -17.04 18.71
CA GLY A 290 8.89 -17.33 20.11
C GLY A 290 9.62 -16.43 21.12
N LYS A 291 9.98 -15.21 20.73
CA LYS A 291 10.70 -14.25 21.56
C LYS A 291 9.73 -13.31 22.30
N LYS A 292 10.24 -12.70 23.37
CA LYS A 292 9.47 -11.68 24.12
C LYS A 292 9.14 -10.50 23.20
N LEU A 293 7.88 -10.07 23.23
CA LEU A 293 7.41 -8.91 22.51
C LEU A 293 8.09 -7.61 22.99
N PRO A 294 8.35 -6.65 22.07
CA PRO A 294 8.84 -5.34 22.48
C PRO A 294 7.82 -4.61 23.35
N PRO A 295 8.28 -3.67 24.20
CA PRO A 295 7.39 -2.83 25.01
C PRO A 295 6.49 -1.99 24.08
N LYS A 296 5.40 -1.45 24.63
CA LYS A 296 4.49 -0.57 23.87
C LYS A 296 5.24 0.61 23.28
N PHE A 297 4.93 0.91 22.02
CA PHE A 297 5.50 2.08 21.34
C PHE A 297 4.98 3.37 21.98
N ARG A 298 5.87 4.30 22.27
CA ARG A 298 5.50 5.59 22.85
C ARG A 298 5.60 6.68 21.80
N ILE A 299 4.48 7.29 21.49
CA ILE A 299 4.37 8.46 20.61
C ILE A 299 3.48 9.52 21.30
N GLN A 300 3.76 10.79 21.06
CA GLN A 300 2.99 11.89 21.69
C GLN A 300 1.58 12.03 21.11
N ASP A 301 1.38 11.70 19.82
CA ASP A 301 0.07 11.72 19.20
C ASP A 301 -0.80 10.59 19.77
N GLN A 302 -1.85 10.97 20.49
CA GLN A 302 -2.73 10.03 21.17
C GLN A 302 -3.47 9.12 20.20
N LYS A 303 -3.91 9.65 19.08
CA LYS A 303 -4.65 8.86 18.06
C LYS A 303 -3.75 7.83 17.40
N ILE A 304 -2.57 8.26 16.94
CA ILE A 304 -1.58 7.34 16.33
C ILE A 304 -1.20 6.27 17.38
N SER A 305 -0.98 6.66 18.63
CA SER A 305 -0.68 5.72 19.72
C SER A 305 -1.78 4.68 19.91
N GLN A 306 -3.05 5.09 19.86
CA GLN A 306 -4.20 4.20 19.99
C GLN A 306 -4.32 3.26 18.77
N ASP A 307 -4.21 3.78 17.55
CA ASP A 307 -4.26 2.98 16.32
C ASP A 307 -3.13 1.94 16.27
N MET A 308 -1.93 2.32 16.73
CA MET A 308 -0.78 1.40 16.85
C MET A 308 -1.01 0.30 17.89
N GLU A 309 -1.55 0.64 19.06
CA GLU A 309 -1.84 -0.37 20.08
C GLU A 309 -2.95 -1.31 19.63
N THR A 310 -3.98 -0.82 18.95
CA THR A 310 -5.04 -1.65 18.35
C THR A 310 -4.45 -2.59 17.29
N ALA A 311 -3.65 -2.08 16.36
CA ALA A 311 -3.00 -2.92 15.35
C ALA A 311 -2.08 -3.98 15.99
N ARG A 312 -1.33 -3.61 17.04
CA ARG A 312 -0.50 -4.55 17.80
C ARG A 312 -1.32 -5.67 18.43
N GLN A 313 -2.42 -5.34 19.09
CA GLN A 313 -3.30 -6.32 19.74
C GLN A 313 -3.91 -7.27 18.70
N LEU A 314 -4.36 -6.74 17.57
CA LEU A 314 -4.90 -7.54 16.46
C LEU A 314 -3.85 -8.51 15.89
N ILE A 315 -2.61 -8.06 15.68
CA ILE A 315 -1.52 -8.92 15.17
C ILE A 315 -1.26 -10.07 16.16
N VAL A 316 -1.15 -9.76 17.45
CA VAL A 316 -0.92 -10.78 18.50
C VAL A 316 -2.11 -11.75 18.55
N GLN A 317 -3.33 -11.23 18.59
CA GLN A 317 -4.53 -12.07 18.61
C GLN A 317 -4.61 -12.99 17.38
N MET A 318 -4.36 -12.47 16.17
CA MET A 318 -4.38 -13.29 14.95
C MET A 318 -3.28 -14.35 14.98
N PHE A 319 -2.09 -14.01 15.50
CA PHE A 319 -1.03 -14.99 15.63
C PHE A 319 -1.40 -16.09 16.63
N ASP A 320 -1.90 -15.75 17.81
CA ASP A 320 -2.29 -16.72 18.86
C ASP A 320 -3.41 -17.65 18.37
N GLU A 321 -4.37 -17.11 17.61
CA GLU A 321 -5.51 -17.87 17.09
C GLU A 321 -5.12 -18.79 15.91
N TYR A 322 -4.19 -18.35 15.03
CA TYR A 322 -3.92 -18.99 13.75
C TYR A 322 -2.47 -19.45 13.54
N HIS A 323 -1.59 -19.39 14.56
CA HIS A 323 -0.16 -19.75 14.39
C HIS A 323 0.02 -21.18 13.87
N HIS A 324 -0.89 -22.10 14.20
CA HIS A 324 -0.87 -23.48 13.70
C HIS A 324 -1.03 -23.57 12.18
N LEU A 325 -1.73 -22.63 11.54
CA LEU A 325 -1.85 -22.52 10.08
C LEU A 325 -0.66 -21.82 9.43
N LEU A 326 0.13 -21.09 10.21
CA LEU A 326 1.28 -20.34 9.70
C LEU A 326 2.59 -21.16 9.69
N ASN A 327 2.57 -22.31 10.31
CA ASN A 327 3.72 -23.25 10.37
C ASN A 327 3.66 -24.36 9.31
N LEU A 328 2.67 -24.27 8.39
CA LEU A 328 2.54 -25.17 7.25
C LEU A 328 3.52 -24.79 6.13
#